data_8a9f0b24ce4eb5b280eea835b5f3ac35
#
_entry.id   8a9f0b24ce4eb5b280eea835b5f3ac35
#
_cell.length_a   1.000
_cell.length_b   1.000
_cell.length_c   1.000
_cell.angle_alpha   90.00
_cell.angle_beta   90.00
_cell.angle_gamma   90.00
#
_symmetry.space_group_name_H-M   'P 1'
#
loop_
_entity.id
_entity.type
_entity.pdbx_description
1 polymer ?
#
loop_
_entity_poly.entity_id
_entity_poly.type
_entity_poly.pdbx_seq_one_letter_code
_entity_poly.pdbx_strand_id
1 'polypeptide(L)'
;TFPGTESSGRLLGGRSTSWQARWDAVGRQCQHQKAWLVDAGTDDEVAFVGGINITRGSMAGSDHAEPDPELGFTRGERYSNVHDVHCLVRGPVAIDVHENFVMRWNGASERGLQHGSWPHGRTEDLSAPVAGTGEVGTTTAQIQRSVLPGLYSELPDGENSVREQYLLAITAARDYVYIEDQILLSRVVLVALRDALERGVLVMASVPGDPMPELAAARAHPGIAAAYDALAALGAYEGFCLSAPCTRREWGYEEVYVHAKTAVVDDRWATIGSTNLVFSSFQGDTEMNISFWDAEVARAFRARQVDEQGGFPSVGMDGRTAMARLMEVARENSRRRMAGEDLNAFACAIQPAGWAT
;
A
#
# COMPACT_ATOMS: atom_id res chain seq x y z
N THR A 1 -2.63 -14.52 6.99
CA THR A 1 -3.59 -13.80 7.87
C THR A 1 -4.70 -14.76 8.25
N PHE A 2 -4.98 -14.92 9.54
CA PHE A 2 -6.12 -15.69 9.99
C PHE A 2 -7.38 -14.89 9.65
N PRO A 3 -8.35 -15.43 8.94
CA PRO A 3 -9.56 -14.71 8.59
C PRO A 3 -10.27 -14.20 9.84
N GLY A 4 -10.59 -12.92 9.88
CA GLY A 4 -11.46 -12.34 10.89
C GLY A 4 -10.85 -12.00 12.25
N THR A 5 -9.53 -11.81 12.38
CA THR A 5 -8.88 -11.59 13.68
C THR A 5 -8.22 -10.23 13.88
N GLU A 6 -8.48 -9.26 13.03
CA GLU A 6 -7.95 -7.91 13.26
C GLU A 6 -8.79 -7.12 14.27
N SER A 7 -8.12 -6.38 15.11
CA SER A 7 -8.74 -5.57 16.16
C SER A 7 -8.63 -4.08 15.87
N SER A 8 -9.66 -3.33 16.23
CA SER A 8 -9.54 -1.89 16.44
C SER A 8 -9.19 -1.66 17.90
N GLY A 9 -8.17 -0.84 18.15
CA GLY A 9 -7.71 -0.54 19.51
C GLY A 9 -7.56 0.96 19.72
N ARG A 10 -7.69 1.39 20.97
CA ARG A 10 -7.37 2.75 21.37
C ARG A 10 -6.54 2.78 22.66
N LEU A 11 -5.58 3.70 22.70
CA LEU A 11 -4.85 4.05 23.89
C LEU A 11 -5.56 5.23 24.57
N LEU A 12 -5.84 5.10 25.85
CA LEU A 12 -6.42 6.17 26.66
C LEU A 12 -5.26 6.95 27.30
N GLY A 13 -5.13 8.23 26.96
CA GLY A 13 -4.08 9.09 27.46
C GLY A 13 -4.17 9.32 28.97
N GLY A 14 -3.01 9.49 29.62
CA GLY A 14 -2.85 9.77 31.04
C GLY A 14 -1.51 9.25 31.56
N ARG A 15 -1.19 9.50 32.83
CA ARG A 15 0.03 9.00 33.50
C ARG A 15 0.06 7.47 33.70
N SER A 16 -1.07 6.79 33.47
CA SER A 16 -1.13 5.33 33.40
C SER A 16 -1.55 4.94 31.99
N THR A 17 -0.78 4.09 31.33
CA THR A 17 -1.14 3.50 30.04
C THR A 17 -2.31 2.55 30.24
N SER A 18 -3.51 2.96 29.89
CA SER A 18 -4.65 2.06 29.72
C SER A 18 -4.92 1.87 28.24
N TRP A 19 -5.34 0.68 27.88
CA TRP A 19 -5.68 0.35 26.49
C TRP A 19 -7.03 -0.38 26.44
N GLN A 20 -7.73 -0.22 25.34
CA GLN A 20 -8.94 -0.96 25.02
C GLN A 20 -8.84 -1.49 23.59
N ALA A 21 -9.36 -2.65 23.33
CA ALA A 21 -9.42 -3.22 22.01
C ALA A 21 -10.76 -3.94 21.79
N ARG A 22 -11.28 -3.84 20.59
CA ARG A 22 -12.42 -4.63 20.11
C ARG A 22 -12.00 -5.46 18.92
N TRP A 23 -12.49 -6.69 18.85
CA TRP A 23 -12.24 -7.60 17.74
C TRP A 23 -13.37 -7.48 16.74
N ASP A 24 -13.03 -7.03 15.55
CA ASP A 24 -13.95 -6.93 14.43
C ASP A 24 -13.79 -8.16 13.53
N ALA A 25 -14.38 -9.28 13.97
CA ALA A 25 -14.31 -10.55 13.25
C ALA A 25 -15.37 -10.62 12.15
N VAL A 26 -14.97 -10.75 10.91
CA VAL A 26 -15.86 -10.73 9.73
C VAL A 26 -15.78 -12.01 8.89
N GLY A 27 -15.98 -13.14 9.51
CA GLY A 27 -16.06 -14.43 8.81
C GLY A 27 -14.77 -14.80 8.07
N ARG A 28 -14.81 -14.87 6.72
CA ARG A 28 -13.66 -15.24 5.88
C ARG A 28 -12.87 -14.04 5.35
N GLN A 29 -13.23 -12.83 5.73
CA GLN A 29 -12.66 -11.59 5.25
C GLN A 29 -11.62 -11.05 6.22
N CYS A 30 -10.69 -10.25 5.72
CA CYS A 30 -9.67 -9.61 6.51
C CYS A 30 -9.99 -8.12 6.70
N GLN A 31 -9.83 -7.64 7.93
CA GLN A 31 -9.78 -6.21 8.20
C GLN A 31 -8.36 -5.72 7.89
N HIS A 32 -8.09 -5.39 6.64
CA HIS A 32 -6.73 -5.12 6.19
C HIS A 32 -6.31 -3.64 6.23
N GLN A 33 -7.19 -2.76 6.65
CA GLN A 33 -6.88 -1.34 6.83
C GLN A 33 -5.76 -1.12 7.85
N LYS A 34 -4.84 -0.21 7.54
CA LYS A 34 -3.77 0.23 8.43
C LYS A 34 -3.87 1.74 8.58
N ALA A 35 -4.56 2.15 9.63
CA ALA A 35 -4.76 3.57 9.93
C ALA A 35 -4.59 3.81 11.43
N TRP A 36 -3.99 4.93 11.78
CA TRP A 36 -3.80 5.36 13.16
C TRP A 36 -4.27 6.78 13.33
N LEU A 37 -4.77 7.07 14.51
CA LEU A 37 -5.20 8.38 14.95
C LEU A 37 -4.41 8.75 16.21
N VAL A 38 -3.87 9.94 16.22
CA VAL A 38 -3.20 10.53 17.39
C VAL A 38 -3.98 11.78 17.77
N ASP A 39 -4.21 11.97 19.06
CA ASP A 39 -4.98 13.08 19.63
C ASP A 39 -6.41 13.22 19.03
N ALA A 40 -7.01 12.06 18.73
CA ALA A 40 -8.34 11.98 18.10
C ALA A 40 -9.42 12.78 18.85
N GLY A 41 -10.18 13.59 18.11
CA GLY A 41 -11.24 14.44 18.67
C GLY A 41 -10.74 15.74 19.30
N THR A 42 -9.48 16.11 19.08
CA THR A 42 -8.90 17.40 19.48
C THR A 42 -8.49 18.22 18.27
N ASP A 43 -8.12 19.48 18.50
CA ASP A 43 -7.62 20.37 17.45
C ASP A 43 -6.27 19.94 16.88
N ASP A 44 -5.53 19.08 17.57
CA ASP A 44 -4.23 18.53 17.17
C ASP A 44 -4.34 17.15 16.50
N GLU A 45 -5.54 16.73 16.15
CA GLU A 45 -5.79 15.42 15.55
C GLU A 45 -4.96 15.20 14.28
N VAL A 46 -4.27 14.04 14.26
CA VAL A 46 -3.48 13.58 13.13
C VAL A 46 -3.89 12.15 12.78
N ALA A 47 -4.09 11.89 11.50
CA ALA A 47 -4.32 10.56 10.99
C ALA A 47 -3.11 10.04 10.19
N PHE A 48 -2.93 8.74 10.20
CA PHE A 48 -1.96 8.04 9.35
C PHE A 48 -2.68 6.96 8.56
N VAL A 49 -2.41 6.89 7.25
CA VAL A 49 -2.98 5.89 6.33
C VAL A 49 -1.88 5.32 5.46
N GLY A 50 -1.80 4.01 5.31
CA GLY A 50 -0.79 3.40 4.46
C GLY A 50 -0.69 1.88 4.57
N GLY A 51 0.45 1.33 4.16
CA GLY A 51 0.72 -0.10 4.14
C GLY A 51 1.38 -0.63 5.42
N ILE A 52 2.02 0.24 6.22
CA ILE A 52 2.93 -0.17 7.30
C ILE A 52 2.20 -0.92 8.42
N ASN A 53 2.61 -2.16 8.66
CA ASN A 53 2.27 -2.91 9.86
C ASN A 53 3.23 -2.55 11.01
N ILE A 54 2.76 -2.56 12.26
CA ILE A 54 3.63 -2.40 13.43
C ILE A 54 4.35 -3.73 13.70
N THR A 55 5.39 -3.99 12.94
CA THR A 55 6.22 -5.20 13.08
C THR A 55 7.70 -4.82 13.06
N ARG A 56 8.57 -5.73 13.50
CA ARG A 56 10.02 -5.49 13.45
C ARG A 56 10.55 -5.23 12.03
N GLY A 57 9.98 -5.87 10.99
CA GLY A 57 10.38 -5.68 9.59
C GLY A 57 10.07 -4.28 9.04
N SER A 58 9.12 -3.58 9.63
CA SER A 58 8.78 -2.20 9.25
C SER A 58 9.76 -1.14 9.80
N MET A 59 10.83 -1.56 10.46
CA MET A 59 11.89 -0.68 10.97
C MET A 59 13.03 -0.44 9.97
N ALA A 60 12.96 -1.03 8.76
CA ALA A 60 13.95 -0.81 7.71
C ALA A 60 13.94 0.65 7.24
N GLY A 61 15.13 1.21 7.00
CA GLY A 61 15.29 2.55 6.43
C GLY A 61 15.21 2.54 4.90
N SER A 62 15.05 3.73 4.30
CA SER A 62 15.02 3.90 2.83
C SER A 62 16.36 3.64 2.14
N ASP A 63 17.44 3.50 2.89
CA ASP A 63 18.76 3.07 2.41
C ASP A 63 18.86 1.55 2.27
N HIS A 64 17.82 0.82 2.72
CA HIS A 64 17.78 -0.63 2.72
C HIS A 64 19.06 -1.26 3.28
N ALA A 65 19.62 -0.64 4.32
CA ALA A 65 20.79 -1.15 5.03
C ALA A 65 20.52 -2.54 5.62
N GLU A 66 21.57 -3.21 6.07
CA GLU A 66 21.41 -4.47 6.79
C GLU A 66 20.56 -4.24 8.05
N PRO A 67 19.54 -5.09 8.30
CA PRO A 67 18.69 -4.92 9.47
C PRO A 67 19.49 -4.90 10.77
N ASP A 68 19.06 -4.06 11.72
CA ASP A 68 19.67 -4.01 13.04
C ASP A 68 19.69 -5.40 13.69
N PRO A 69 20.85 -5.93 14.11
CA PRO A 69 20.96 -7.23 14.76
C PRO A 69 20.07 -7.39 16.00
N GLU A 70 19.75 -6.28 16.70
CA GLU A 70 18.86 -6.29 17.86
C GLU A 70 17.41 -6.66 17.49
N LEU A 71 17.01 -6.50 16.24
CA LEU A 71 15.70 -6.93 15.75
C LEU A 71 15.60 -8.47 15.61
N GLY A 72 16.72 -9.18 15.71
CA GLY A 72 16.77 -10.64 15.74
C GLY A 72 16.34 -11.32 14.44
N PHE A 73 16.56 -10.70 13.29
CA PHE A 73 16.36 -11.34 11.99
C PHE A 73 17.47 -12.36 11.69
N THR A 74 17.09 -13.44 11.03
CA THR A 74 18.05 -14.34 10.40
C THR A 74 18.41 -13.84 9.01
N ARG A 75 19.64 -14.10 8.56
CA ARG A 75 20.11 -13.72 7.24
C ARG A 75 19.17 -14.24 6.15
N GLY A 76 18.71 -13.36 5.25
CA GLY A 76 17.80 -13.71 4.16
C GLY A 76 16.35 -13.97 4.60
N GLU A 77 15.98 -13.59 5.81
CA GLU A 77 14.59 -13.66 6.26
C GLU A 77 13.72 -12.71 5.43
N ARG A 78 12.64 -13.21 4.80
CA ARG A 78 11.80 -12.49 3.81
C ARG A 78 11.35 -11.09 4.24
N TYR A 79 11.06 -10.88 5.50
CA TYR A 79 10.56 -9.60 6.01
C TYR A 79 11.59 -8.82 6.82
N SER A 80 12.88 -9.09 6.60
CA SER A 80 13.96 -8.37 7.28
C SER A 80 14.20 -6.98 6.71
N ASN A 81 13.88 -6.78 5.44
CA ASN A 81 14.11 -5.54 4.71
C ASN A 81 12.84 -5.19 3.89
N VAL A 82 11.92 -4.47 4.52
CA VAL A 82 10.61 -4.14 3.96
C VAL A 82 10.60 -2.70 3.46
N HIS A 83 10.16 -2.51 2.22
CA HIS A 83 9.81 -1.21 1.66
C HIS A 83 8.31 -0.98 1.80
N ASP A 84 7.91 0.06 2.52
CA ASP A 84 6.51 0.41 2.74
C ASP A 84 6.31 1.92 2.92
N VAL A 85 5.09 2.40 2.70
CA VAL A 85 4.76 3.83 2.73
C VAL A 85 3.55 4.09 3.60
N HIS A 86 3.62 5.17 4.38
CA HIS A 86 2.50 5.71 5.16
C HIS A 86 2.38 7.22 4.95
N CYS A 87 1.15 7.72 4.85
CA CYS A 87 0.83 9.14 4.72
C CYS A 87 0.38 9.69 6.07
N LEU A 88 0.98 10.79 6.51
CA LEU A 88 0.47 11.60 7.63
C LEU A 88 -0.51 12.62 7.07
N VAL A 89 -1.66 12.75 7.72
CA VAL A 89 -2.79 13.58 7.29
C VAL A 89 -3.25 14.48 8.44
N ARG A 90 -3.49 15.74 8.13
CA ARG A 90 -4.08 16.74 9.03
C ARG A 90 -5.22 17.47 8.33
N GLY A 91 -6.07 18.13 9.12
CA GLY A 91 -7.20 18.89 8.63
C GLY A 91 -8.44 18.04 8.36
N PRO A 92 -9.42 18.54 7.59
CA PRO A 92 -10.74 17.92 7.47
C PRO A 92 -10.72 16.46 7.02
N VAL A 93 -9.79 16.07 6.14
CA VAL A 93 -9.69 14.69 5.65
C VAL A 93 -9.29 13.66 6.73
N ALA A 94 -8.68 14.11 7.84
CA ALA A 94 -8.37 13.23 8.98
C ALA A 94 -9.65 12.73 9.68
N ILE A 95 -10.73 13.51 9.59
CA ILE A 95 -12.05 13.15 10.15
C ILE A 95 -12.62 11.91 9.46
N ASP A 96 -12.44 11.78 8.14
CA ASP A 96 -12.91 10.60 7.39
C ASP A 96 -12.23 9.31 7.92
N VAL A 97 -10.98 9.41 8.33
CA VAL A 97 -10.24 8.29 8.97
C VAL A 97 -10.81 8.02 10.36
N HIS A 98 -11.11 9.07 11.12
CA HIS A 98 -11.70 8.96 12.46
C HIS A 98 -13.12 8.36 12.39
N GLU A 99 -13.97 8.81 11.48
CA GLU A 99 -15.31 8.24 11.25
C GLU A 99 -15.23 6.76 10.90
N ASN A 100 -14.28 6.37 10.05
CA ASN A 100 -14.06 4.96 9.73
C ASN A 100 -13.63 4.15 10.96
N PHE A 101 -12.79 4.72 11.84
CA PHE A 101 -12.42 4.07 13.09
C PHE A 101 -13.66 3.87 14.01
N VAL A 102 -14.47 4.92 14.16
CA VAL A 102 -15.70 4.89 14.97
C VAL A 102 -16.69 3.86 14.46
N MET A 103 -16.94 3.85 13.14
CA MET A 103 -17.81 2.86 12.49
C MET A 103 -17.35 1.42 12.80
N ARG A 104 -16.06 1.14 12.62
CA ARG A 104 -15.47 -0.19 12.91
C ARG A 104 -15.53 -0.53 14.40
N TRP A 105 -15.26 0.43 15.26
CA TRP A 105 -15.31 0.26 16.70
C TRP A 105 -16.73 -0.09 17.17
N ASN A 106 -17.73 0.64 16.70
CA ASN A 106 -19.12 0.44 17.07
C ASN A 106 -19.66 -0.87 16.47
N GLY A 107 -19.36 -1.17 15.21
CA GLY A 107 -19.71 -2.45 14.60
C GLY A 107 -19.08 -3.67 15.30
N ALA A 108 -17.87 -3.54 15.83
CA ALA A 108 -17.22 -4.61 16.59
C ALA A 108 -17.86 -4.84 17.96
N SER A 109 -18.45 -3.82 18.60
CA SER A 109 -19.15 -3.95 19.88
C SER A 109 -20.36 -4.87 19.80
N GLU A 110 -21.08 -4.82 18.70
CA GLU A 110 -22.25 -5.66 18.44
C GLU A 110 -21.89 -7.16 18.39
N ARG A 111 -20.63 -7.49 18.12
CA ARG A 111 -20.12 -8.87 18.06
C ARG A 111 -19.58 -9.38 19.40
N GLY A 112 -19.58 -8.53 20.46
CA GLY A 112 -19.34 -8.93 21.84
C GLY A 112 -17.90 -9.32 22.20
N LEU A 113 -16.91 -9.02 21.37
CA LEU A 113 -15.50 -9.33 21.62
C LEU A 113 -14.73 -8.08 22.05
N GLN A 114 -14.41 -8.00 23.34
CA GLN A 114 -13.74 -6.86 23.95
C GLN A 114 -12.54 -7.29 24.77
N HIS A 115 -11.44 -6.52 24.68
CA HIS A 115 -10.22 -6.71 25.45
C HIS A 115 -9.68 -5.38 25.99
N GLY A 116 -8.92 -5.44 27.07
CA GLY A 116 -8.26 -4.29 27.66
C GLY A 116 -8.95 -3.78 28.94
N SER A 117 -8.58 -2.57 29.33
CA SER A 117 -9.14 -1.90 30.51
C SER A 117 -10.43 -1.16 30.17
N TRP A 118 -11.54 -1.60 30.71
CA TRP A 118 -12.84 -0.97 30.51
C TRP A 118 -13.28 -0.30 31.83
N PRO A 119 -13.80 0.95 31.80
CA PRO A 119 -14.48 1.52 32.92
C PRO A 119 -15.66 0.63 33.34
N HIS A 120 -15.94 0.54 34.65
CA HIS A 120 -16.95 -0.35 35.20
C HIS A 120 -18.27 -0.32 34.43
N GLY A 121 -18.63 -1.45 33.83
CA GLY A 121 -19.92 -1.68 33.17
C GLY A 121 -20.15 -0.93 31.86
N ARG A 122 -19.12 -0.28 31.29
CA ARG A 122 -19.27 0.52 30.08
C ARG A 122 -18.61 -0.16 28.87
N THR A 123 -19.48 -0.55 27.97
CA THR A 123 -19.11 -1.00 26.59
C THR A 123 -19.57 0.05 25.58
N GLU A 124 -19.45 1.33 25.94
CA GLU A 124 -20.02 2.41 25.15
C GLU A 124 -19.42 2.48 23.78
N ASP A 125 -20.28 2.68 22.80
CA ASP A 125 -19.90 3.06 21.47
C ASP A 125 -19.29 4.46 21.45
N LEU A 126 -18.46 4.73 20.48
CA LEU A 126 -17.89 6.05 20.27
C LEU A 126 -18.91 6.92 19.53
N SER A 127 -18.97 8.19 19.91
CA SER A 127 -19.71 9.19 19.16
C SER A 127 -19.00 9.45 17.82
N ALA A 128 -19.78 9.83 16.80
CA ALA A 128 -19.21 10.35 15.58
C ALA A 128 -18.28 11.54 15.90
N PRO A 129 -17.14 11.67 15.20
CA PRO A 129 -16.26 12.81 15.40
C PRO A 129 -17.00 14.09 15.04
N VAL A 130 -16.81 15.13 15.84
CA VAL A 130 -17.28 16.47 15.49
C VAL A 130 -16.26 17.02 14.50
N ALA A 131 -16.75 17.66 13.43
CA ALA A 131 -15.90 18.33 12.47
C ALA A 131 -14.87 19.21 13.22
N GLY A 132 -13.63 18.75 13.22
CA GLY A 132 -12.53 19.46 13.86
C GLY A 132 -12.09 20.62 13.00
N THR A 133 -11.18 21.32 13.48
CA THR A 133 -10.43 22.48 13.04
C THR A 133 -10.40 22.74 11.54
N GLY A 134 -10.36 23.99 11.21
CA GLY A 134 -10.33 24.55 9.88
C GLY A 134 -9.29 23.93 8.95
N GLU A 135 -9.38 24.28 7.69
CA GLU A 135 -8.48 23.84 6.64
C GLU A 135 -7.01 24.03 7.03
N VAL A 136 -6.23 22.97 6.89
CA VAL A 136 -4.78 22.98 7.07
C VAL A 136 -4.13 22.60 5.74
N GLY A 137 -3.49 23.57 5.09
CA GLY A 137 -2.89 23.36 3.77
C GLY A 137 -3.89 23.53 2.62
N THR A 138 -3.44 23.20 1.41
CA THR A 138 -4.15 23.45 0.14
C THR A 138 -4.35 22.17 -0.69
N THR A 139 -3.84 21.04 -0.25
CA THR A 139 -3.91 19.79 -0.99
C THR A 139 -5.31 19.18 -0.95
N THR A 140 -5.92 18.97 -2.11
CA THR A 140 -7.17 18.21 -2.20
C THR A 140 -6.87 16.73 -2.01
N ALA A 141 -7.48 16.13 -1.00
CA ALA A 141 -7.34 14.72 -0.70
C ALA A 141 -8.68 14.07 -0.38
N GLN A 142 -8.75 12.75 -0.52
CA GLN A 142 -9.95 11.96 -0.23
C GLN A 142 -9.55 10.62 0.35
N ILE A 143 -10.27 10.17 1.38
CA ILE A 143 -10.21 8.79 1.85
C ILE A 143 -11.11 7.93 0.97
N GLN A 144 -10.57 6.80 0.51
CA GLN A 144 -11.32 5.77 -0.20
C GLN A 144 -11.24 4.46 0.57
N ARG A 145 -12.27 3.64 0.42
CA ARG A 145 -12.36 2.36 1.13
C ARG A 145 -12.81 1.23 0.21
N SER A 146 -12.45 0.02 0.59
CA SER A 146 -13.15 -1.20 0.21
C SER A 146 -13.89 -1.70 1.43
N VAL A 147 -15.20 -1.78 1.36
CA VAL A 147 -16.09 -2.29 2.43
C VAL A 147 -17.17 -3.13 1.77
N LEU A 148 -17.40 -4.31 2.29
CA LEU A 148 -18.41 -5.21 1.72
C LEU A 148 -19.84 -4.75 2.06
N PRO A 149 -20.78 -4.99 1.16
CA PRO A 149 -22.20 -4.77 1.45
C PRO A 149 -22.65 -5.52 2.70
N GLY A 150 -23.41 -4.84 3.54
CA GLY A 150 -23.98 -5.40 4.77
C GLY A 150 -23.00 -5.65 5.91
N LEU A 151 -21.73 -5.21 5.78
CA LEU A 151 -20.73 -5.36 6.83
C LEU A 151 -20.98 -4.39 7.99
N TYR A 152 -21.34 -3.16 7.69
CA TYR A 152 -21.68 -2.11 8.66
C TYR A 152 -23.01 -1.49 8.32
N SER A 153 -23.79 -1.15 9.35
CA SER A 153 -25.12 -0.51 9.21
C SER A 153 -25.07 0.85 8.53
N GLU A 154 -23.98 1.58 8.74
CA GLU A 154 -23.73 2.89 8.15
C GLU A 154 -23.40 2.81 6.63
N LEU A 155 -22.97 1.65 6.17
CA LEU A 155 -22.64 1.39 4.76
C LEU A 155 -23.33 0.11 4.25
N PRO A 156 -24.68 0.10 4.16
CA PRO A 156 -25.43 -1.10 3.82
C PRO A 156 -25.10 -1.66 2.43
N ASP A 157 -24.75 -0.78 1.48
CA ASP A 157 -24.36 -1.14 0.11
C ASP A 157 -22.86 -1.38 -0.06
N GLY A 158 -22.08 -1.23 1.03
CA GLY A 158 -20.63 -1.27 1.01
C GLY A 158 -19.99 -0.08 0.29
N GLU A 159 -18.67 -0.19 0.00
CA GLU A 159 -17.92 0.84 -0.71
C GLU A 159 -16.81 0.19 -1.56
N ASN A 160 -16.63 0.69 -2.79
CA ASN A 160 -15.59 0.23 -3.73
C ASN A 160 -14.77 1.42 -4.30
N SER A 161 -14.70 2.51 -3.57
CA SER A 161 -14.10 3.77 -4.06
C SER A 161 -12.61 3.64 -4.36
N VAL A 162 -11.87 2.76 -3.67
CA VAL A 162 -10.45 2.49 -3.99
C VAL A 162 -10.30 1.94 -5.41
N ARG A 163 -11.08 0.89 -5.75
CA ARG A 163 -11.04 0.29 -7.08
C ARG A 163 -11.40 1.28 -8.18
N GLU A 164 -12.45 2.06 -7.94
CA GLU A 164 -12.93 3.07 -8.90
C GLU A 164 -11.87 4.12 -9.16
N GLN A 165 -11.20 4.63 -8.13
CA GLN A 165 -10.13 5.62 -8.26
C GLN A 165 -8.93 5.09 -9.04
N TYR A 166 -8.47 3.89 -8.76
CA TYR A 166 -7.39 3.26 -9.55
C TYR A 166 -7.75 3.17 -11.03
N LEU A 167 -8.95 2.68 -11.35
CA LEU A 167 -9.38 2.52 -12.73
C LEU A 167 -9.54 3.86 -13.46
N LEU A 168 -10.10 4.87 -12.79
CA LEU A 168 -10.22 6.23 -13.34
C LEU A 168 -8.84 6.84 -13.61
N ALA A 169 -7.93 6.77 -12.65
CA ALA A 169 -6.59 7.33 -12.79
C ALA A 169 -5.79 6.65 -13.93
N ILE A 170 -5.77 5.32 -13.99
CA ILE A 170 -5.08 4.58 -15.05
C ILE A 170 -5.71 4.84 -16.43
N THR A 171 -7.03 4.92 -16.50
CA THR A 171 -7.74 5.22 -17.76
C THR A 171 -7.42 6.64 -18.25
N ALA A 172 -7.27 7.59 -17.33
CA ALA A 172 -6.94 8.98 -17.66
C ALA A 172 -5.45 9.23 -17.94
N ALA A 173 -4.58 8.25 -17.65
CA ALA A 173 -3.13 8.37 -17.83
C ALA A 173 -2.73 8.69 -19.28
N ARG A 174 -1.75 9.59 -19.44
CA ARG A 174 -1.24 10.05 -20.73
C ARG A 174 0.26 9.84 -20.88
N ASP A 175 1.02 10.00 -19.81
CA ASP A 175 2.48 9.97 -19.82
C ASP A 175 3.02 8.73 -19.13
N TYR A 176 2.60 8.47 -17.88
CA TYR A 176 3.08 7.33 -17.13
C TYR A 176 2.12 6.90 -15.99
N VAL A 177 2.26 5.62 -15.61
CA VAL A 177 1.71 5.03 -14.39
C VAL A 177 2.87 4.40 -13.61
N TYR A 178 3.07 4.81 -12.37
CA TYR A 178 3.99 4.18 -11.43
C TYR A 178 3.20 3.49 -10.32
N ILE A 179 3.55 2.24 -10.02
CA ILE A 179 2.89 1.42 -9.00
C ILE A 179 3.94 0.73 -8.14
N GLU A 180 3.72 0.71 -6.84
CA GLU A 180 4.35 -0.23 -5.92
C GLU A 180 3.26 -1.04 -5.25
N ASP A 181 3.36 -2.34 -5.30
CA ASP A 181 2.35 -3.22 -4.70
C ASP A 181 2.93 -4.57 -4.31
N GLN A 182 2.46 -5.09 -3.22
CA GLN A 182 2.81 -6.44 -2.77
C GLN A 182 2.27 -7.52 -3.72
N ILE A 183 1.10 -7.28 -4.34
CA ILE A 183 0.39 -8.27 -5.18
C ILE A 183 -0.29 -7.58 -6.38
N LEU A 184 0.31 -7.64 -7.56
CA LEU A 184 -0.25 -7.07 -8.80
C LEU A 184 -0.99 -8.15 -9.61
N LEU A 185 -2.16 -8.58 -9.16
CA LEU A 185 -2.95 -9.66 -9.78
C LEU A 185 -4.45 -9.33 -9.95
N SER A 186 -4.82 -8.05 -9.93
CA SER A 186 -6.17 -7.62 -10.26
C SER A 186 -6.39 -7.58 -11.77
N ARG A 187 -7.20 -8.48 -12.31
CA ARG A 187 -7.49 -8.53 -13.76
C ARG A 187 -8.00 -7.21 -14.32
N VAL A 188 -8.86 -6.50 -13.57
CA VAL A 188 -9.40 -5.22 -14.06
C VAL A 188 -8.32 -4.14 -14.13
N VAL A 189 -7.38 -4.14 -13.19
CA VAL A 189 -6.22 -3.23 -13.23
C VAL A 189 -5.27 -3.64 -14.36
N LEU A 190 -4.94 -4.92 -14.50
CA LEU A 190 -4.05 -5.41 -15.58
C LEU A 190 -4.61 -5.09 -16.97
N VAL A 191 -5.93 -5.18 -17.16
CA VAL A 191 -6.58 -4.74 -18.42
C VAL A 191 -6.43 -3.23 -18.62
N ALA A 192 -6.69 -2.43 -17.60
CA ALA A 192 -6.53 -0.97 -17.69
C ALA A 192 -5.08 -0.55 -17.98
N LEU A 193 -4.09 -1.25 -17.38
CA LEU A 193 -2.67 -1.03 -17.66
C LEU A 193 -2.29 -1.40 -19.09
N ARG A 194 -2.82 -2.52 -19.61
CA ARG A 194 -2.63 -2.89 -21.02
C ARG A 194 -3.16 -1.79 -21.94
N ASP A 195 -4.38 -1.35 -21.70
CA ASP A 195 -5.03 -0.31 -22.51
C ASP A 195 -4.24 1.03 -22.43
N ALA A 196 -3.62 1.33 -21.28
CA ALA A 196 -2.72 2.48 -21.13
C ALA A 196 -1.42 2.30 -21.95
N LEU A 197 -0.81 1.11 -21.92
CA LEU A 197 0.36 0.77 -22.73
C LEU A 197 0.07 0.87 -24.25
N GLU A 198 -1.11 0.43 -24.68
CA GLU A 198 -1.56 0.56 -26.08
C GLU A 198 -1.71 2.04 -26.52
N ARG A 199 -1.99 2.95 -25.56
CA ARG A 199 -1.97 4.39 -25.81
C ARG A 199 -0.56 5.01 -25.78
N GLY A 200 0.49 4.23 -25.49
CA GLY A 200 1.87 4.70 -25.40
C GLY A 200 2.25 5.24 -24.01
N VAL A 201 1.44 5.01 -22.99
CA VAL A 201 1.77 5.33 -21.58
C VAL A 201 2.86 4.41 -21.09
N LEU A 202 3.86 4.93 -20.36
CA LEU A 202 4.85 4.11 -19.68
C LEU A 202 4.26 3.53 -18.40
N VAL A 203 4.49 2.26 -18.12
CA VAL A 203 4.04 1.61 -16.88
C VAL A 203 5.23 0.97 -16.17
N MET A 204 5.54 1.48 -15.00
CA MET A 204 6.55 0.91 -14.09
C MET A 204 5.84 0.36 -12.87
N ALA A 205 6.03 -0.92 -12.60
CA ALA A 205 5.48 -1.57 -11.40
C ALA A 205 6.61 -2.21 -10.59
N SER A 206 6.59 -2.00 -9.27
CA SER A 206 7.54 -2.58 -8.32
C SER A 206 6.81 -3.57 -7.41
N VAL A 207 7.33 -4.79 -7.31
CA VAL A 207 6.75 -5.90 -6.55
C VAL A 207 7.85 -6.63 -5.76
N PRO A 208 7.51 -7.43 -4.72
CA PRO A 208 8.52 -8.28 -4.07
C PRO A 208 9.13 -9.29 -5.05
N GLY A 209 10.45 -9.43 -5.07
CA GLY A 209 11.14 -10.43 -5.88
C GLY A 209 10.95 -11.85 -5.35
N ASP A 210 10.81 -11.99 -4.02
CA ASP A 210 10.44 -13.23 -3.31
C ASP A 210 9.05 -13.06 -2.66
N PRO A 211 7.95 -13.18 -3.44
CA PRO A 211 6.61 -13.03 -2.93
C PRO A 211 6.20 -14.17 -1.99
N MET A 212 5.07 -14.02 -1.30
CA MET A 212 4.53 -15.06 -0.42
C MET A 212 4.32 -16.39 -1.17
N PRO A 213 4.68 -17.55 -0.56
CA PRO A 213 4.51 -18.85 -1.20
C PRO A 213 3.09 -19.17 -1.63
N GLU A 214 2.11 -18.60 -0.95
CA GLU A 214 0.69 -18.74 -1.26
C GLU A 214 0.34 -18.19 -2.67
N LEU A 215 1.09 -17.19 -3.14
CA LEU A 215 0.89 -16.67 -4.50
C LEU A 215 1.34 -17.69 -5.54
N ALA A 216 2.48 -18.32 -5.37
CA ALA A 216 2.93 -19.40 -6.26
C ALA A 216 1.91 -20.55 -6.28
N ALA A 217 1.43 -20.98 -5.10
CA ALA A 217 0.40 -22.01 -4.98
C ALA A 217 -0.93 -21.60 -5.65
N ALA A 218 -1.32 -20.33 -5.50
CA ALA A 218 -2.56 -19.81 -6.09
C ALA A 218 -2.54 -19.80 -7.64
N ARG A 219 -1.36 -19.81 -8.26
CA ARG A 219 -1.19 -19.86 -9.72
C ARG A 219 -1.87 -21.08 -10.35
N ALA A 220 -1.95 -22.20 -9.63
CA ALA A 220 -2.64 -23.40 -10.09
C ALA A 220 -4.18 -23.26 -10.08
N HIS A 221 -4.72 -22.24 -9.42
CA HIS A 221 -6.17 -22.04 -9.35
C HIS A 221 -6.69 -21.36 -10.63
N PRO A 222 -7.64 -21.98 -11.38
CA PRO A 222 -8.06 -21.47 -12.70
C PRO A 222 -8.54 -20.01 -12.69
N GLY A 223 -9.22 -19.58 -11.62
CA GLY A 223 -9.69 -18.20 -11.48
C GLY A 223 -8.56 -17.16 -11.30
N ILE A 224 -7.38 -17.60 -10.86
CA ILE A 224 -6.22 -16.74 -10.60
C ILE A 224 -5.19 -16.85 -11.73
N ALA A 225 -5.07 -18.01 -12.36
CA ALA A 225 -4.16 -18.25 -13.49
C ALA A 225 -4.29 -17.18 -14.58
N ALA A 226 -5.51 -16.80 -14.94
CA ALA A 226 -5.78 -15.77 -15.94
C ALA A 226 -5.25 -14.36 -15.54
N ALA A 227 -5.03 -14.08 -14.26
CA ALA A 227 -4.39 -12.84 -13.83
C ALA A 227 -2.87 -12.90 -14.05
N TYR A 228 -2.25 -14.06 -13.79
CA TYR A 228 -0.84 -14.29 -14.11
C TYR A 228 -0.57 -14.19 -15.60
N ASP A 229 -1.45 -14.78 -16.43
CA ASP A 229 -1.34 -14.68 -17.89
C ASP A 229 -1.48 -13.24 -18.36
N ALA A 230 -2.40 -12.47 -17.78
CA ALA A 230 -2.57 -11.07 -18.08
C ALA A 230 -1.33 -10.24 -17.67
N LEU A 231 -0.74 -10.49 -16.50
CA LEU A 231 0.49 -9.84 -16.07
C LEU A 231 1.66 -10.21 -17.00
N ALA A 232 1.81 -11.50 -17.34
CA ALA A 232 2.83 -11.98 -18.26
C ALA A 232 2.74 -11.30 -19.63
N ALA A 233 1.51 -11.11 -20.14
CA ALA A 233 1.26 -10.46 -21.43
C ALA A 233 1.70 -8.99 -21.45
N LEU A 234 1.72 -8.27 -20.32
CA LEU A 234 2.23 -6.90 -20.26
C LEU A 234 3.72 -6.85 -20.59
N GLY A 235 4.46 -7.91 -20.34
CA GLY A 235 5.89 -8.02 -20.67
C GLY A 235 6.22 -7.92 -22.16
N ALA A 236 5.22 -8.05 -23.05
CA ALA A 236 5.41 -7.86 -24.49
C ALA A 236 5.48 -6.37 -24.90
N TYR A 237 5.08 -5.45 -24.04
CA TYR A 237 5.12 -4.02 -24.30
C TYR A 237 6.47 -3.42 -23.87
N GLU A 238 7.15 -2.73 -24.77
CA GLU A 238 8.41 -2.02 -24.46
C GLU A 238 8.23 -0.97 -23.36
N GLY A 239 7.05 -0.34 -23.32
CA GLY A 239 6.65 0.65 -22.32
C GLY A 239 6.34 0.06 -20.93
N PHE A 240 6.43 -1.26 -20.73
CA PHE A 240 6.22 -1.92 -19.44
C PHE A 240 7.54 -2.35 -18.80
N CYS A 241 7.64 -2.15 -17.48
CA CYS A 241 8.71 -2.72 -16.68
C CYS A 241 8.15 -3.21 -15.34
N LEU A 242 8.31 -4.51 -15.07
CA LEU A 242 8.11 -5.07 -13.73
C LEU A 242 9.48 -5.09 -13.04
N SER A 243 9.57 -4.54 -11.84
CA SER A 243 10.78 -4.47 -11.03
C SER A 243 10.61 -5.21 -9.71
N ALA A 244 11.69 -5.83 -9.27
CA ALA A 244 11.82 -6.38 -7.93
C ALA A 244 13.06 -5.74 -7.29
N PRO A 245 12.90 -4.80 -6.35
CA PRO A 245 14.04 -4.14 -5.74
C PRO A 245 14.92 -5.11 -4.96
N CYS A 246 16.24 -4.92 -5.07
CA CYS A 246 17.20 -5.73 -4.31
C CYS A 246 18.44 -4.92 -3.96
N THR A 247 19.17 -5.37 -2.93
CA THR A 247 20.45 -4.82 -2.50
C THR A 247 21.55 -5.84 -2.71
N ARG A 248 22.80 -5.37 -2.90
CA ARG A 248 23.97 -6.25 -2.85
C ARG A 248 24.54 -6.28 -1.44
N ARG A 249 24.80 -7.50 -0.94
CA ARG A 249 25.44 -7.78 0.32
C ARG A 249 26.76 -8.53 0.06
N GLU A 250 27.59 -8.69 1.08
CA GLU A 250 28.81 -9.50 0.99
C GLU A 250 28.55 -10.95 0.55
N TRP A 251 27.37 -11.49 0.90
CA TRP A 251 26.96 -12.87 0.59
C TRP A 251 26.15 -13.04 -0.69
N GLY A 252 25.90 -11.94 -1.47
CA GLY A 252 25.10 -11.98 -2.69
C GLY A 252 24.04 -10.89 -2.74
N TYR A 253 22.93 -11.16 -3.42
CA TYR A 253 21.82 -10.20 -3.54
C TYR A 253 20.70 -10.56 -2.58
N GLU A 254 20.19 -9.55 -1.89
CA GLU A 254 19.06 -9.65 -0.97
C GLU A 254 17.88 -8.87 -1.54
N GLU A 255 16.71 -9.51 -1.59
CA GLU A 255 15.48 -8.87 -2.06
C GLU A 255 14.98 -7.85 -1.04
N VAL A 256 14.52 -6.69 -1.53
CA VAL A 256 13.74 -5.73 -0.74
C VAL A 256 12.28 -6.13 -0.89
N TYR A 257 11.63 -6.43 0.24
CA TYR A 257 10.24 -6.86 0.21
C TYR A 257 9.31 -5.65 0.06
N VAL A 258 8.78 -5.43 -1.13
CA VAL A 258 7.81 -4.38 -1.40
C VAL A 258 6.49 -4.74 -0.72
N HIS A 259 6.14 -3.99 0.33
CA HIS A 259 4.85 -4.08 1.01
C HIS A 259 4.03 -2.80 0.85
N ALA A 260 4.57 -1.78 0.21
CA ALA A 260 3.85 -0.56 -0.17
C ALA A 260 2.64 -0.88 -1.07
N LYS A 261 1.59 -0.07 -0.95
CA LYS A 261 0.44 -0.07 -1.84
C LYS A 261 0.19 1.37 -2.26
N THR A 262 0.86 1.76 -3.34
CA THR A 262 0.89 3.15 -3.80
C THR A 262 0.92 3.23 -5.31
N ALA A 263 0.37 4.30 -5.84
CA ALA A 263 0.49 4.63 -7.26
C ALA A 263 0.61 6.14 -7.47
N VAL A 264 1.30 6.51 -8.54
CA VAL A 264 1.35 7.88 -9.05
C VAL A 264 1.05 7.87 -10.55
N VAL A 265 0.18 8.78 -10.99
CA VAL A 265 -0.18 8.94 -12.40
C VAL A 265 0.08 10.38 -12.85
N ASP A 266 0.94 10.55 -13.85
CA ASP A 266 1.22 11.80 -14.55
C ASP A 266 1.60 13.01 -13.67
N ASP A 267 2.17 12.80 -12.48
CA ASP A 267 2.39 13.85 -11.46
C ASP A 267 1.10 14.65 -11.11
N ARG A 268 -0.08 14.04 -11.24
CA ARG A 268 -1.38 14.71 -11.01
C ARG A 268 -2.22 14.04 -9.96
N TRP A 269 -2.11 12.74 -9.86
CA TRP A 269 -2.82 11.94 -8.88
C TRP A 269 -1.85 10.97 -8.23
N ALA A 270 -2.00 10.79 -6.94
CA ALA A 270 -1.31 9.72 -6.23
C ALA A 270 -2.21 9.11 -5.15
N THR A 271 -1.94 7.86 -4.80
CA THR A 271 -2.63 7.16 -3.72
C THR A 271 -1.64 6.39 -2.86
N ILE A 272 -1.92 6.34 -1.56
CA ILE A 272 -1.18 5.56 -0.56
C ILE A 272 -2.21 4.85 0.31
N GLY A 273 -2.02 3.55 0.58
CA GLY A 273 -3.00 2.86 1.41
C GLY A 273 -2.64 1.42 1.75
N SER A 274 -3.66 0.66 2.08
CA SER A 274 -3.55 -0.74 2.46
C SER A 274 -3.94 -1.71 1.34
N THR A 275 -4.57 -1.22 0.27
CA THR A 275 -5.21 -2.02 -0.77
C THR A 275 -4.19 -2.63 -1.72
N ASN A 276 -4.05 -3.93 -1.71
CA ASN A 276 -3.32 -4.65 -2.75
C ASN A 276 -4.12 -4.69 -4.06
N LEU A 277 -3.43 -4.66 -5.19
CA LEU A 277 -4.04 -4.78 -6.52
C LEU A 277 -4.39 -6.23 -6.83
N VAL A 278 -5.29 -6.78 -6.02
CA VAL A 278 -5.80 -8.15 -6.11
C VAL A 278 -7.30 -8.18 -5.85
N PHE A 279 -7.97 -9.25 -6.31
CA PHE A 279 -9.43 -9.39 -6.20
C PHE A 279 -9.93 -9.31 -4.75
N SER A 280 -9.23 -9.96 -3.80
CA SER A 280 -9.66 -9.98 -2.40
C SER A 280 -9.67 -8.60 -1.77
N SER A 281 -8.64 -7.77 -2.02
CA SER A 281 -8.58 -6.40 -1.49
C SER A 281 -9.66 -5.48 -2.06
N PHE A 282 -10.10 -5.72 -3.31
CA PHE A 282 -11.18 -4.91 -3.88
C PHE A 282 -12.60 -5.38 -3.52
N GLN A 283 -12.79 -6.68 -3.24
CA GLN A 283 -14.13 -7.27 -3.10
C GLN A 283 -14.28 -8.26 -1.93
N GLY A 284 -13.32 -8.38 -1.06
CA GLY A 284 -13.31 -9.35 0.03
C GLY A 284 -12.88 -8.77 1.36
N ASP A 285 -11.83 -7.97 1.36
CA ASP A 285 -11.24 -7.41 2.56
C ASP A 285 -11.74 -5.97 2.79
N THR A 286 -11.59 -5.45 4.00
CA THR A 286 -11.75 -4.01 4.20
C THR A 286 -10.40 -3.33 4.00
N GLU A 287 -10.39 -2.29 3.18
CA GLU A 287 -9.19 -1.53 2.85
C GLU A 287 -9.42 -0.04 3.00
N MET A 288 -8.33 0.71 3.13
CA MET A 288 -8.35 2.16 3.15
C MET A 288 -7.15 2.73 2.41
N ASN A 289 -7.41 3.67 1.51
CA ASN A 289 -6.42 4.48 0.84
C ASN A 289 -6.72 5.96 1.06
N ILE A 290 -5.68 6.79 0.99
CA ILE A 290 -5.81 8.22 0.73
C ILE A 290 -5.33 8.49 -0.69
N SER A 291 -6.11 9.24 -1.46
CA SER A 291 -5.70 9.77 -2.75
C SER A 291 -5.66 11.29 -2.71
N PHE A 292 -4.75 11.88 -3.46
CA PHE A 292 -4.61 13.33 -3.55
C PHE A 292 -4.38 13.79 -4.99
N TRP A 293 -4.94 14.98 -5.28
CA TRP A 293 -4.90 15.67 -6.58
C TRP A 293 -4.18 17.00 -6.43
N ASP A 294 -2.88 16.93 -6.26
CA ASP A 294 -2.00 18.07 -6.12
C ASP A 294 -0.73 17.75 -6.89
N ALA A 295 -0.48 18.50 -7.97
CA ALA A 295 0.63 18.19 -8.86
C ALA A 295 2.01 18.36 -8.20
N GLU A 296 2.14 19.29 -7.26
CA GLU A 296 3.39 19.49 -6.53
C GLU A 296 3.64 18.34 -5.57
N VAL A 297 2.63 17.97 -4.78
CA VAL A 297 2.70 16.85 -3.83
C VAL A 297 2.89 15.52 -4.54
N ALA A 298 2.14 15.26 -5.63
CA ALA A 298 2.26 14.03 -6.41
C ALA A 298 3.66 13.90 -7.05
N ARG A 299 4.20 15.01 -7.58
CA ARG A 299 5.57 15.04 -8.13
C ARG A 299 6.63 14.82 -7.05
N ALA A 300 6.49 15.47 -5.90
CA ALA A 300 7.41 15.29 -4.79
C ALA A 300 7.40 13.85 -4.27
N PHE A 301 6.22 13.24 -4.18
CA PHE A 301 6.06 11.84 -3.80
C PHE A 301 6.70 10.92 -4.84
N ARG A 302 6.37 11.07 -6.14
CA ARG A 302 7.00 10.33 -7.22
C ARG A 302 8.53 10.46 -7.17
N ALA A 303 9.05 11.67 -6.97
CA ALA A 303 10.49 11.89 -6.94
C ALA A 303 11.15 11.10 -5.82
N ARG A 304 10.57 11.08 -4.61
CA ARG A 304 11.12 10.29 -3.49
C ARG A 304 11.20 8.80 -3.84
N GLN A 305 10.14 8.22 -4.42
CA GLN A 305 10.10 6.80 -4.78
C GLN A 305 11.12 6.48 -5.90
N VAL A 306 11.20 7.34 -6.92
CA VAL A 306 12.14 7.18 -8.03
C VAL A 306 13.59 7.37 -7.57
N ASP A 307 13.86 8.37 -6.72
CA ASP A 307 15.20 8.66 -6.23
C ASP A 307 15.72 7.49 -5.37
N GLU A 308 14.87 6.92 -4.51
CA GLU A 308 15.18 5.75 -3.70
C GLU A 308 15.47 4.54 -4.58
N GLN A 309 14.58 4.17 -5.47
CA GLN A 309 14.72 2.96 -6.28
C GLN A 309 15.74 3.11 -7.43
N GLY A 310 15.87 4.30 -7.98
CA GLY A 310 16.70 4.59 -9.14
C GLY A 310 18.08 5.15 -8.86
N GLY A 311 18.32 5.65 -7.63
CA GLY A 311 19.62 6.22 -7.22
C GLY A 311 19.98 7.52 -7.93
N PHE A 312 19.02 8.28 -8.43
CA PHE A 312 19.25 9.56 -9.10
C PHE A 312 18.19 10.59 -8.74
N PRO A 313 18.56 11.90 -8.64
CA PRO A 313 17.58 12.95 -8.34
C PRO A 313 16.62 13.15 -9.51
N SER A 314 15.31 13.06 -9.24
CA SER A 314 14.27 13.14 -10.28
C SER A 314 13.26 14.27 -10.08
N VAL A 315 13.35 15.05 -9.01
CA VAL A 315 12.37 16.11 -8.68
C VAL A 315 12.25 17.17 -9.79
N GLY A 316 13.36 17.47 -10.48
CA GLY A 316 13.41 18.43 -11.60
C GLY A 316 13.07 17.83 -12.97
N MET A 317 12.80 16.52 -13.06
CA MET A 317 12.46 15.84 -14.31
C MET A 317 10.95 15.84 -14.51
N ASP A 318 10.51 15.90 -15.78
CA ASP A 318 9.14 15.52 -16.08
C ASP A 318 8.93 14.02 -15.79
N GLY A 319 7.68 13.66 -15.46
CA GLY A 319 7.38 12.34 -14.96
C GLY A 319 7.69 11.22 -15.96
N ARG A 320 7.44 11.44 -17.26
CA ARG A 320 7.72 10.45 -18.30
C ARG A 320 9.23 10.19 -18.46
N THR A 321 10.03 11.25 -18.45
CA THR A 321 11.51 11.13 -18.51
C THR A 321 12.06 10.43 -17.27
N ALA A 322 11.55 10.76 -16.07
CA ALA A 322 11.94 10.10 -14.84
C ALA A 322 11.62 8.60 -14.87
N MET A 323 10.42 8.22 -15.36
CA MET A 323 10.03 6.82 -15.51
C MET A 323 10.90 6.07 -16.51
N ALA A 324 11.12 6.65 -17.69
CA ALA A 324 11.98 6.02 -18.71
C ALA A 324 13.38 5.73 -18.14
N ARG A 325 13.97 6.68 -17.41
CA ARG A 325 15.27 6.51 -16.77
C ARG A 325 15.26 5.44 -15.68
N LEU A 326 14.22 5.39 -14.84
CA LEU A 326 14.08 4.36 -13.82
C LEU A 326 14.00 2.95 -14.46
N MET A 327 13.24 2.81 -15.55
CA MET A 327 13.16 1.55 -16.31
C MET A 327 14.51 1.14 -16.91
N GLU A 328 15.31 2.08 -17.38
CA GLU A 328 16.67 1.84 -17.87
C GLU A 328 17.59 1.35 -16.74
N VAL A 329 17.55 2.02 -15.57
CA VAL A 329 18.30 1.61 -14.37
C VAL A 329 17.90 0.19 -13.95
N ALA A 330 16.60 -0.11 -13.90
CA ALA A 330 16.12 -1.43 -13.53
C ALA A 330 16.60 -2.53 -14.47
N ARG A 331 16.57 -2.27 -15.78
CA ARG A 331 17.08 -3.21 -16.80
C ARG A 331 18.59 -3.39 -16.73
N GLU A 332 19.34 -2.32 -16.47
CA GLU A 332 20.79 -2.38 -16.28
C GLU A 332 21.15 -3.16 -15.02
N ASN A 333 20.49 -2.89 -13.90
CA ASN A 333 20.72 -3.62 -12.65
C ASN A 333 20.41 -5.11 -12.79
N SER A 334 19.39 -5.49 -13.56
CA SER A 334 19.12 -6.89 -13.87
C SER A 334 20.31 -7.55 -14.60
N ARG A 335 20.93 -6.87 -15.57
CA ARG A 335 22.13 -7.36 -16.26
C ARG A 335 23.32 -7.46 -15.29
N ARG A 336 23.56 -6.46 -14.46
CA ARG A 336 24.62 -6.44 -13.44
C ARG A 336 24.45 -7.56 -12.42
N ARG A 337 23.21 -7.78 -11.95
CA ARG A 337 22.88 -8.90 -11.06
C ARG A 337 23.23 -10.25 -11.67
N MET A 338 22.88 -10.49 -12.93
CA MET A 338 23.25 -11.71 -13.64
C MET A 338 24.77 -11.88 -13.84
N ALA A 339 25.50 -10.77 -13.94
CA ALA A 339 26.96 -10.76 -14.03
C ALA A 339 27.68 -10.84 -12.66
N GLY A 340 26.95 -10.77 -11.56
CA GLY A 340 27.52 -10.74 -10.21
C GLY A 340 28.14 -9.39 -9.82
N GLU A 341 27.77 -8.30 -10.49
CA GLU A 341 28.31 -6.96 -10.32
C GLU A 341 27.53 -6.14 -9.27
N ASP A 342 28.11 -5.02 -8.82
CA ASP A 342 27.42 -4.06 -7.96
C ASP A 342 26.27 -3.39 -8.71
N LEU A 343 25.17 -3.15 -8.00
CA LEU A 343 24.00 -2.46 -8.54
C LEU A 343 24.20 -0.96 -8.50
N ASN A 344 23.61 -0.25 -9.47
CA ASN A 344 23.61 1.23 -9.46
C ASN A 344 22.60 1.80 -8.46
N ALA A 345 21.55 1.03 -8.18
CA ALA A 345 20.44 1.37 -7.26
C ALA A 345 19.63 0.10 -6.95
N PHE A 346 18.45 0.23 -6.34
CA PHE A 346 17.65 -0.91 -5.87
C PHE A 346 16.77 -1.54 -6.95
N ALA A 347 16.23 -0.77 -7.90
CA ALA A 347 15.33 -1.29 -8.91
C ALA A 347 16.03 -2.33 -9.80
N CYS A 348 15.47 -3.54 -9.90
CA CYS A 348 15.93 -4.62 -10.77
C CYS A 348 14.78 -5.14 -11.62
N ALA A 349 14.86 -5.04 -12.94
CA ALA A 349 13.82 -5.55 -13.83
C ALA A 349 13.75 -7.08 -13.75
N ILE A 350 12.52 -7.59 -13.71
CA ILE A 350 12.22 -9.02 -13.74
C ILE A 350 11.26 -9.35 -14.88
N GLN A 351 11.26 -10.62 -15.30
CA GLN A 351 10.32 -11.09 -16.32
C GLN A 351 8.94 -11.33 -15.67
N PRO A 352 7.88 -10.68 -16.15
CA PRO A 352 6.55 -10.82 -15.55
C PRO A 352 6.03 -12.26 -15.54
N ALA A 353 6.35 -13.05 -16.57
CA ALA A 353 5.96 -14.46 -16.66
C ALA A 353 6.61 -15.34 -15.57
N GLY A 354 7.77 -14.93 -15.05
CA GLY A 354 8.51 -15.66 -14.01
C GLY A 354 8.21 -15.18 -12.58
N TRP A 355 7.40 -14.15 -12.41
CA TRP A 355 7.08 -13.65 -11.06
C TRP A 355 6.14 -14.60 -10.32
N ALA A 356 6.44 -14.89 -9.06
CA ALA A 356 5.70 -15.83 -8.20
C ALA A 356 5.56 -17.25 -8.83
N THR A 357 6.65 -17.76 -9.39
CA THR A 357 6.70 -19.14 -9.92
C THR A 357 7.26 -20.13 -8.91
#